data_aa85b01668aaa14299797fb1ebaf9ae1
#
_entry.id   aa85b01668aaa14299797fb1ebaf9ae1
#
_cell.length_a   1.000
_cell.length_b   1.000
_cell.length_c   1.000
_cell.angle_alpha   90.00
_cell.angle_beta   90.00
_cell.angle_gamma   90.00
#
_symmetry.space_group_name_H-M   'P 1'
#
loop_
_entity.id
_entity.type
_entity.pdbx_description
1 polymer ?
#
loop_
_entity_poly.entity_id
_entity_poly.type
_entity_poly.pdbx_seq_one_letter_code
_entity_poly.pdbx_strand_id
1 'polypeptide(L)'
;ARCIRVNAEIAPSVSYLSMIERGKRVPSEDMLTVIASVFQKPMDWFLDDVPEEKSITPVKGSRGGISGIALEPSFLFSNEILQIAIPEMLSQTGTSGRQFAHLLIRAHQEHHQNHFPDLERAAEEVGLKRMPLSVDDLFEIVKQQGLTIKWFKKLPAAIAKELGATTSNSNNGLVTSFFDSPGIIYINQILKSFTNRLKYDLAVHIGHSVLHNRDGLKSVLLTGLNPNNTLSDDDSHSKQSSTLNAQDILHAWRDFESSFFAGALLCPKVPFRQLLDRHGYEIKTHEQVGVSASVAMRRMTAVSSYRHWHYFDAYAPGKLKAVYRGNGIPLPWGNMREVEDPCQHWAVFRMINAPVAGSSAQISILNVGDEPRIYCCESTNVKDMADNNHVLCTGIDLNPAIDAQGGDSASIAEDLKQACVKGGGSSAIPNSIKSQLSSVARILNINWVERGIETDARLICARGAVCPRKPSCYSKCSG
;
A
#
# COMPACT_ATOMS: atom_id res chain seq x y z
N ALA A 1 7.55 -17.20 26.77
CA ALA A 1 8.87 -16.99 26.16
C ALA A 1 9.25 -15.51 26.06
N ARG A 2 8.40 -14.61 25.49
CA ARG A 2 8.76 -13.17 25.33
C ARG A 2 8.90 -12.44 26.67
N CYS A 3 7.99 -12.65 27.64
CA CYS A 3 8.10 -12.06 28.96
C CYS A 3 9.38 -12.48 29.71
N ILE A 4 9.81 -13.73 29.55
CA ILE A 4 11.05 -14.25 30.15
C ILE A 4 12.29 -13.51 29.61
N ARG A 5 12.27 -13.07 28.35
CA ARG A 5 13.38 -12.30 27.77
C ARG A 5 13.46 -10.87 28.31
N VAL A 6 12.33 -10.30 28.73
CA VAL A 6 12.28 -8.96 29.31
C VAL A 6 12.73 -9.02 30.79
N ASN A 7 12.15 -9.91 31.56
CA ASN A 7 12.55 -10.17 32.95
C ASN A 7 12.14 -11.60 33.35
N ALA A 8 13.12 -12.48 33.57
CA ALA A 8 12.90 -13.88 33.85
C ALA A 8 12.31 -14.14 35.24
N GLU A 9 12.55 -13.26 36.21
CA GLU A 9 12.10 -13.43 37.60
C GLU A 9 10.63 -13.04 37.78
N ILE A 10 10.14 -12.09 37.00
CA ILE A 10 8.80 -11.52 37.11
C ILE A 10 7.86 -12.03 36.01
N ALA A 11 8.39 -12.73 35.02
CA ALA A 11 7.63 -13.21 33.87
C ALA A 11 6.47 -14.13 34.26
N PRO A 12 5.23 -13.85 33.81
CA PRO A 12 4.10 -14.71 34.11
C PRO A 12 4.20 -16.05 33.40
N SER A 13 3.78 -17.12 34.07
CA SER A 13 3.60 -18.43 33.45
C SER A 13 2.43 -18.41 32.44
N VAL A 14 2.41 -19.36 31.51
CA VAL A 14 1.31 -19.49 30.53
C VAL A 14 -0.05 -19.65 31.23
N SER A 15 -0.09 -20.42 32.30
CA SER A 15 -1.31 -20.61 33.10
C SER A 15 -1.76 -19.34 33.78
N TYR A 16 -0.79 -18.52 34.25
CA TYR A 16 -1.09 -17.26 34.90
C TYR A 16 -1.61 -16.22 33.91
N LEU A 17 -1.03 -16.14 32.70
CA LEU A 17 -1.52 -15.29 31.62
C LEU A 17 -2.97 -15.65 31.24
N SER A 18 -3.28 -16.96 31.13
CA SER A 18 -4.63 -17.41 30.84
C SER A 18 -5.63 -17.07 31.96
N MET A 19 -5.19 -16.96 33.20
CA MET A 19 -6.05 -16.49 34.29
C MET A 19 -6.28 -14.98 34.24
N ILE A 20 -5.28 -14.19 33.81
CA ILE A 20 -5.44 -12.75 33.59
C ILE A 20 -6.44 -12.52 32.44
N GLU A 21 -6.24 -13.18 31.30
CA GLU A 21 -7.13 -13.07 30.12
C GLU A 21 -8.59 -13.41 30.42
N ARG A 22 -8.82 -14.29 31.38
CA ARG A 22 -10.18 -14.69 31.83
C ARG A 22 -10.72 -13.84 32.97
N GLY A 23 -10.02 -12.78 33.37
CA GLY A 23 -10.40 -11.93 34.50
C GLY A 23 -10.34 -12.59 35.87
N LYS A 24 -9.69 -13.78 35.99
CA LYS A 24 -9.59 -14.52 37.25
C LYS A 24 -8.44 -14.06 38.16
N ARG A 25 -7.50 -13.30 37.60
CA ARG A 25 -6.36 -12.74 38.33
C ARG A 25 -5.98 -11.37 37.77
N VAL A 26 -5.60 -10.46 38.67
CA VAL A 26 -5.02 -9.17 38.31
C VAL A 26 -3.49 -9.31 38.41
N PRO A 27 -2.72 -8.88 37.39
CA PRO A 27 -1.26 -8.89 37.45
C PRO A 27 -0.76 -7.86 38.50
N SER A 28 0.38 -8.13 39.11
CA SER A 28 1.10 -7.11 39.86
C SER A 28 1.63 -5.99 38.95
N GLU A 29 1.94 -4.84 39.48
CA GLU A 29 2.46 -3.68 38.73
C GLU A 29 3.74 -4.04 37.96
N ASP A 30 4.68 -4.74 38.61
CA ASP A 30 5.91 -5.21 37.98
C ASP A 30 5.64 -6.20 36.85
N MET A 31 4.70 -7.11 37.05
CA MET A 31 4.30 -8.09 36.02
C MET A 31 3.59 -7.40 34.86
N LEU A 32 2.77 -6.40 35.15
CA LEU A 32 2.09 -5.59 34.15
C LEU A 32 3.10 -4.79 33.32
N THR A 33 4.14 -4.26 33.93
CA THR A 33 5.26 -3.59 33.23
C THR A 33 5.95 -4.52 32.25
N VAL A 34 6.22 -5.78 32.64
CA VAL A 34 6.81 -6.80 31.74
C VAL A 34 5.86 -7.12 30.59
N ILE A 35 4.56 -7.27 30.88
CA ILE A 35 3.53 -7.52 29.85
C ILE A 35 3.46 -6.31 28.90
N ALA A 36 3.35 -5.10 29.42
CA ALA A 36 3.26 -3.86 28.65
C ALA A 36 4.46 -3.68 27.71
N SER A 37 5.67 -3.97 28.19
CA SER A 37 6.89 -3.96 27.39
C SER A 37 6.84 -4.96 26.22
N VAL A 38 6.32 -6.18 26.45
CA VAL A 38 6.15 -7.20 25.38
C VAL A 38 5.18 -6.75 24.31
N PHE A 39 4.10 -6.06 24.71
CA PHE A 39 3.08 -5.55 23.79
C PHE A 39 3.41 -4.16 23.24
N GLN A 40 4.50 -3.54 23.71
CA GLN A 40 4.90 -2.18 23.34
C GLN A 40 3.78 -1.15 23.56
N LYS A 41 3.12 -1.27 24.70
CA LYS A 41 2.05 -0.37 25.15
C LYS A 41 2.41 0.26 26.47
N PRO A 42 1.99 1.49 26.79
CA PRO A 42 2.12 2.05 28.12
C PRO A 42 1.29 1.25 29.14
N MET A 43 1.67 1.28 30.39
CA MET A 43 0.99 0.53 31.45
C MET A 43 -0.47 0.95 31.60
N ASP A 44 -0.76 2.26 31.49
CA ASP A 44 -2.08 2.85 31.59
C ASP A 44 -3.06 2.25 30.56
N TRP A 45 -2.56 1.81 29.39
CA TRP A 45 -3.38 1.15 28.36
C TRP A 45 -4.05 -0.15 28.85
N PHE A 46 -3.44 -0.82 29.84
CA PHE A 46 -3.99 -2.05 30.42
C PHE A 46 -4.83 -1.78 31.68
N LEU A 47 -4.77 -0.56 32.23
CA LEU A 47 -5.47 -0.16 33.44
C LEU A 47 -6.71 0.69 33.17
N ASP A 48 -6.85 1.23 31.96
CA ASP A 48 -8.04 1.94 31.55
C ASP A 48 -9.22 0.97 31.47
N ASP A 49 -10.21 1.17 32.35
CA ASP A 49 -11.50 0.46 32.34
C ASP A 49 -12.35 0.81 31.11
N VAL A 50 -11.97 1.84 30.40
CA VAL A 50 -12.52 2.20 29.10
C VAL A 50 -11.49 1.75 28.06
N PRO A 51 -11.73 0.65 27.33
CA PRO A 51 -11.03 0.49 26.06
C PRO A 51 -11.25 1.81 25.33
N GLU A 52 -10.22 2.41 24.75
CA GLU A 52 -10.39 3.40 23.70
C GLU A 52 -11.05 2.72 22.48
N GLU A 53 -12.17 2.11 22.68
CA GLU A 53 -13.26 2.20 21.74
C GLU A 53 -13.68 3.68 21.80
N LYS A 54 -13.09 4.50 20.94
CA LYS A 54 -13.87 5.58 20.37
C LYS A 54 -15.09 4.86 19.82
N SER A 55 -16.10 4.75 20.70
CA SER A 55 -17.36 4.14 20.37
C SER A 55 -17.93 4.98 19.24
N ILE A 56 -17.76 4.49 18.05
CA ILE A 56 -18.53 4.91 16.89
C ILE A 56 -19.94 4.53 17.30
N THR A 57 -20.70 5.52 17.76
CA THR A 57 -22.09 5.32 18.18
C THR A 57 -22.81 4.67 16.99
N PRO A 58 -23.35 3.46 17.14
CA PRO A 58 -24.03 2.81 16.05
C PRO A 58 -25.24 3.67 15.66
N VAL A 59 -25.29 4.13 14.43
CA VAL A 59 -26.47 4.78 13.90
C VAL A 59 -27.59 3.74 13.92
N LYS A 60 -28.51 3.88 14.88
CA LYS A 60 -29.70 3.04 14.97
C LYS A 60 -30.52 3.23 13.69
N GLY A 61 -30.52 2.25 12.80
CA GLY A 61 -31.44 2.26 11.67
C GLY A 61 -30.98 1.64 10.35
N SER A 62 -29.72 1.25 10.22
CA SER A 62 -29.20 0.67 8.96
C SER A 62 -29.28 -0.87 9.00
N ARG A 63 -30.28 -1.44 8.29
CA ARG A 63 -30.31 -2.89 8.00
C ARG A 63 -29.29 -3.18 6.90
N GLY A 64 -28.16 -3.81 7.24
CA GLY A 64 -27.23 -4.41 6.28
C GLY A 64 -25.84 -3.78 6.19
N GLY A 65 -25.46 -2.82 7.06
CA GLY A 65 -24.09 -2.33 7.17
C GLY A 65 -23.31 -3.04 8.28
N ILE A 66 -22.00 -3.09 8.16
CA ILE A 66 -21.14 -3.55 9.24
C ILE A 66 -21.21 -2.49 10.33
N SER A 67 -21.74 -2.87 11.49
CA SER A 67 -21.81 -2.02 12.67
C SER A 67 -20.40 -1.62 13.09
N GLY A 68 -20.11 -0.33 13.06
CA GLY A 68 -18.85 0.22 13.58
C GLY A 68 -17.85 0.80 12.57
N ILE A 69 -18.12 0.77 11.27
CA ILE A 69 -17.29 1.48 10.29
C ILE A 69 -17.81 2.91 10.13
N ALA A 70 -16.96 3.89 10.39
CA ALA A 70 -17.29 5.29 10.14
C ALA A 70 -17.48 5.53 8.65
N LEU A 71 -18.71 5.83 8.24
CA LEU A 71 -19.03 6.16 6.85
C LEU A 71 -18.59 7.58 6.48
N GLU A 72 -18.31 8.41 7.46
CA GLU A 72 -17.88 9.79 7.26
C GLU A 72 -16.37 9.93 7.42
N PRO A 73 -15.66 10.49 6.45
CA PRO A 73 -14.21 10.60 6.46
C PRO A 73 -13.70 11.79 7.34
N SER A 74 -14.46 12.22 8.34
CA SER A 74 -14.09 13.36 9.20
C SER A 74 -12.73 13.18 9.90
N PHE A 75 -12.33 11.93 10.20
CA PHE A 75 -11.02 11.60 10.77
C PHE A 75 -9.84 11.93 9.85
N LEU A 76 -10.06 12.04 8.53
CA LEU A 76 -9.02 12.46 7.57
C LEU A 76 -8.58 13.92 7.78
N PHE A 77 -9.39 14.70 8.51
CA PHE A 77 -9.07 16.08 8.85
C PHE A 77 -8.45 16.22 10.25
N SER A 78 -8.03 15.12 10.87
CA SER A 78 -7.29 15.20 12.13
C SER A 78 -5.94 15.93 11.93
N ASN A 79 -5.45 16.57 12.99
CA ASN A 79 -4.19 17.32 12.93
C ASN A 79 -3.01 16.44 12.47
N GLU A 80 -2.96 15.19 12.91
CA GLU A 80 -1.90 14.25 12.60
C GLU A 80 -1.83 13.97 11.09
N ILE A 81 -2.98 13.77 10.46
CA ILE A 81 -3.08 13.50 9.02
C ILE A 81 -2.81 14.76 8.21
N LEU A 82 -3.33 15.90 8.63
CA LEU A 82 -3.08 17.18 7.97
C LEU A 82 -1.62 17.60 8.02
N GLN A 83 -0.90 17.33 9.13
CA GLN A 83 0.54 17.58 9.21
C GLN A 83 1.36 16.77 8.20
N ILE A 84 0.90 15.61 7.80
CA ILE A 84 1.54 14.82 6.75
C ILE A 84 1.10 15.29 5.36
N ALA A 85 -0.19 15.53 5.16
CA ALA A 85 -0.76 15.82 3.85
C ALA A 85 -0.46 17.24 3.35
N ILE A 86 -0.48 18.25 4.25
CA ILE A 86 -0.29 19.66 3.87
C ILE A 86 1.10 19.95 3.31
N PRO A 87 2.22 19.55 3.92
CA PRO A 87 3.53 19.77 3.35
C PRO A 87 3.69 19.18 1.95
N GLU A 88 3.10 18.01 1.76
CA GLU A 88 3.16 17.33 0.48
C GLU A 88 2.30 18.02 -0.59
N MET A 89 1.11 18.48 -0.23
CA MET A 89 0.26 19.29 -1.10
C MET A 89 0.94 20.59 -1.51
N LEU A 90 1.60 21.29 -0.57
CA LEU A 90 2.31 22.54 -0.84
C LEU A 90 3.50 22.33 -1.78
N SER A 91 4.10 21.14 -1.80
CA SER A 91 5.17 20.79 -2.74
C SER A 91 4.64 20.58 -4.17
N GLN A 92 3.34 20.49 -4.34
CA GLN A 92 2.67 20.18 -5.60
C GLN A 92 1.74 21.32 -6.01
N THR A 93 2.29 22.32 -6.65
CA THR A 93 1.50 23.42 -7.22
C THR A 93 0.53 22.89 -8.29
N GLY A 94 -0.73 23.35 -8.28
CA GLY A 94 -1.76 22.92 -9.23
C GLY A 94 -2.55 21.68 -8.84
N THR A 95 -2.53 21.29 -7.56
CA THR A 95 -3.31 20.13 -7.05
C THR A 95 -4.82 20.40 -7.09
N SER A 96 -5.58 19.54 -7.79
CA SER A 96 -7.06 19.58 -7.77
C SER A 96 -7.63 19.05 -6.45
N GLY A 97 -8.92 19.35 -6.15
CA GLY A 97 -9.62 18.84 -4.96
C GLY A 97 -9.59 17.32 -4.88
N ARG A 98 -9.74 16.62 -6.01
CA ARG A 98 -9.65 15.16 -6.10
C ARG A 98 -8.24 14.65 -5.80
N GLN A 99 -7.21 15.36 -6.27
CA GLN A 99 -5.82 15.03 -5.95
C GLN A 99 -5.55 15.20 -4.47
N PHE A 100 -6.05 16.27 -3.88
CA PHE A 100 -5.95 16.51 -2.44
C PHE A 100 -6.66 15.40 -1.63
N ALA A 101 -7.84 14.95 -2.05
CA ALA A 101 -8.52 13.83 -1.43
C ALA A 101 -7.65 12.55 -1.41
N HIS A 102 -7.00 12.23 -2.52
CA HIS A 102 -6.07 11.11 -2.59
C HIS A 102 -4.83 11.29 -1.71
N LEU A 103 -4.34 12.53 -1.56
CA LEU A 103 -3.23 12.83 -0.64
C LEU A 103 -3.64 12.60 0.82
N LEU A 104 -4.83 13.05 1.21
CA LEU A 104 -5.36 12.83 2.56
C LEU A 104 -5.47 11.32 2.87
N ILE A 105 -6.05 10.56 1.95
CA ILE A 105 -6.20 9.11 2.10
C ILE A 105 -4.84 8.43 2.22
N ARG A 106 -3.87 8.83 1.39
CA ARG A 106 -2.51 8.29 1.49
C ARG A 106 -1.85 8.64 2.82
N ALA A 107 -1.96 9.88 3.28
CA ALA A 107 -1.45 10.29 4.59
C ALA A 107 -2.09 9.48 5.72
N HIS A 108 -3.40 9.22 5.63
CA HIS A 108 -4.11 8.35 6.55
C HIS A 108 -3.58 6.91 6.51
N GLN A 109 -3.35 6.34 5.32
CA GLN A 109 -2.77 5.01 5.16
C GLN A 109 -1.36 4.92 5.77
N GLU A 110 -0.52 5.93 5.52
CA GLU A 110 0.84 6.03 6.05
C GLU A 110 0.84 6.16 7.58
N HIS A 111 -0.03 7.01 8.14
CA HIS A 111 -0.19 7.19 9.58
C HIS A 111 -0.61 5.88 10.28
N HIS A 112 -1.57 5.16 9.73
CA HIS A 112 -2.02 3.87 10.26
C HIS A 112 -1.19 2.67 9.80
N GLN A 113 -0.12 2.89 9.04
CA GLN A 113 0.73 1.84 8.49
C GLN A 113 -0.07 0.73 7.81
N ASN A 114 -1.06 1.09 7.01
CA ASN A 114 -1.97 0.18 6.32
C ASN A 114 -2.71 -0.81 7.24
N HIS A 115 -2.90 -0.47 8.52
CA HIS A 115 -3.56 -1.32 9.50
C HIS A 115 -5.01 -0.86 9.72
N PHE A 116 -5.97 -1.58 9.11
CA PHE A 116 -7.41 -1.29 9.17
C PHE A 116 -8.18 -2.53 9.61
N PRO A 117 -8.24 -2.83 10.92
CA PRO A 117 -8.80 -4.08 11.44
C PRO A 117 -10.28 -4.26 11.13
N ASP A 118 -11.04 -3.18 11.02
CA ASP A 118 -12.47 -3.25 10.71
C ASP A 118 -12.71 -3.67 9.26
N LEU A 119 -11.94 -3.13 8.31
CA LEU A 119 -12.00 -3.55 6.91
C LEU A 119 -11.54 -5.00 6.73
N GLU A 120 -10.51 -5.43 7.48
CA GLU A 120 -10.07 -6.83 7.51
C GLU A 120 -11.17 -7.75 8.00
N ARG A 121 -11.78 -7.42 9.13
CA ARG A 121 -12.88 -8.20 9.73
C ARG A 121 -14.05 -8.32 8.76
N ALA A 122 -14.46 -7.20 8.17
CA ALA A 122 -15.54 -7.17 7.18
C ALA A 122 -15.28 -8.12 6.01
N ALA A 123 -14.07 -8.10 5.46
CA ALA A 123 -13.68 -8.99 4.38
C ALA A 123 -13.60 -10.46 4.83
N GLU A 124 -13.10 -10.72 6.04
CA GLU A 124 -13.03 -12.07 6.62
C GLU A 124 -14.41 -12.68 6.89
N GLU A 125 -15.38 -11.88 7.33
CA GLU A 125 -16.75 -12.32 7.54
C GLU A 125 -17.41 -12.73 6.22
N VAL A 126 -17.20 -11.98 5.15
CA VAL A 126 -17.76 -12.28 3.83
C VAL A 126 -17.06 -13.46 3.16
N GLY A 127 -15.72 -13.47 3.19
CA GLY A 127 -14.89 -14.46 2.50
C GLY A 127 -14.65 -15.74 3.30
N LEU A 128 -15.01 -15.77 4.61
CA LEU A 128 -14.74 -16.86 5.54
C LEU A 128 -13.26 -17.27 5.57
N LYS A 129 -12.35 -16.32 5.35
CA LYS A 129 -10.88 -16.49 5.27
C LYS A 129 -10.43 -17.51 4.22
N ARG A 130 -11.27 -17.83 3.23
CA ARG A 130 -10.93 -18.77 2.16
C ARG A 130 -9.88 -18.14 1.23
N MET A 131 -8.88 -18.93 0.85
CA MET A 131 -7.83 -18.54 -0.08
C MET A 131 -7.20 -19.78 -0.73
N PRO A 132 -7.10 -19.87 -2.06
CA PRO A 132 -7.56 -18.88 -3.05
C PRO A 132 -9.10 -18.90 -3.21
N LEU A 133 -9.70 -17.76 -3.55
CA LEU A 133 -11.07 -17.66 -4.01
C LEU A 133 -11.11 -17.81 -5.54
N SER A 134 -12.00 -18.66 -6.04
CA SER A 134 -12.30 -18.77 -7.46
C SER A 134 -13.27 -17.67 -7.93
N VAL A 135 -13.50 -17.56 -9.23
CA VAL A 135 -14.53 -16.67 -9.78
C VAL A 135 -15.92 -17.14 -9.36
N ASP A 136 -16.14 -18.46 -9.31
CA ASP A 136 -17.44 -19.04 -8.92
C ASP A 136 -17.75 -18.76 -7.45
N ASP A 137 -16.72 -18.86 -6.55
CA ASP A 137 -16.88 -18.43 -5.15
C ASP A 137 -17.32 -16.97 -5.04
N LEU A 138 -16.74 -16.09 -5.84
CA LEU A 138 -17.12 -14.67 -5.86
C LEU A 138 -18.51 -14.45 -6.43
N PHE A 139 -18.94 -15.21 -7.42
CA PHE A 139 -20.31 -15.16 -7.92
C PHE A 139 -21.32 -15.62 -6.86
N GLU A 140 -21.00 -16.65 -6.08
CA GLU A 140 -21.81 -17.07 -4.95
C GLU A 140 -21.93 -15.96 -3.89
N ILE A 141 -20.82 -15.34 -3.53
CA ILE A 141 -20.82 -14.21 -2.59
C ILE A 141 -21.66 -13.05 -3.12
N VAL A 142 -21.52 -12.68 -4.40
CA VAL A 142 -22.35 -11.64 -5.05
C VAL A 142 -23.84 -11.98 -4.90
N LYS A 143 -24.23 -13.23 -5.17
CA LYS A 143 -25.62 -13.69 -5.01
C LYS A 143 -26.09 -13.64 -3.56
N GLN A 144 -25.25 -14.07 -2.61
CA GLN A 144 -25.56 -14.01 -1.16
C GLN A 144 -25.76 -12.57 -0.69
N GLN A 145 -25.02 -11.60 -1.25
CA GLN A 145 -25.20 -10.18 -1.00
C GLN A 145 -26.42 -9.58 -1.72
N GLY A 146 -27.21 -10.40 -2.44
CA GLY A 146 -28.38 -9.95 -3.20
C GLY A 146 -28.04 -9.02 -4.36
N LEU A 147 -26.84 -9.15 -4.92
CA LEU A 147 -26.39 -8.40 -6.07
C LEU A 147 -26.66 -9.19 -7.37
N THR A 148 -26.83 -8.46 -8.47
CA THR A 148 -27.06 -9.04 -9.80
C THR A 148 -25.95 -8.63 -10.75
N ILE A 149 -25.42 -9.57 -11.54
CA ILE A 149 -24.39 -9.32 -12.54
C ILE A 149 -25.03 -9.18 -13.92
N LYS A 150 -24.65 -8.13 -14.63
CA LYS A 150 -24.96 -7.93 -16.05
C LYS A 150 -23.68 -7.73 -16.86
N TRP A 151 -23.57 -8.46 -17.96
CA TRP A 151 -22.42 -8.37 -18.86
C TRP A 151 -22.71 -7.37 -19.98
N PHE A 152 -21.74 -6.49 -20.29
CA PHE A 152 -21.84 -5.55 -21.39
C PHE A 152 -20.65 -5.69 -22.37
N LYS A 153 -20.88 -5.42 -23.66
CA LYS A 153 -19.85 -5.30 -24.70
C LYS A 153 -19.54 -3.83 -25.01
N LYS A 154 -20.60 -3.01 -25.02
CA LYS A 154 -20.49 -1.56 -25.23
C LYS A 154 -21.02 -0.86 -24.00
N LEU A 155 -20.30 0.18 -23.58
CA LEU A 155 -20.71 0.98 -22.44
C LEU A 155 -22.11 1.59 -22.72
N PRO A 156 -23.06 1.50 -21.79
CA PRO A 156 -24.36 2.16 -21.94
C PRO A 156 -24.20 3.66 -22.16
N ALA A 157 -24.98 4.24 -23.10
CA ALA A 157 -24.84 5.64 -23.50
C ALA A 157 -24.98 6.63 -22.34
N ALA A 158 -25.83 6.32 -21.36
CA ALA A 158 -25.97 7.13 -20.14
C ALA A 158 -24.69 7.20 -19.32
N ILE A 159 -24.03 6.05 -19.13
CA ILE A 159 -22.76 5.95 -18.40
C ILE A 159 -21.61 6.58 -19.19
N ALA A 160 -21.59 6.38 -20.53
CA ALA A 160 -20.60 7.00 -21.39
C ALA A 160 -20.67 8.53 -21.32
N LYS A 161 -21.88 9.11 -21.32
CA LYS A 161 -22.11 10.55 -21.19
C LYS A 161 -21.67 11.09 -19.82
N GLU A 162 -21.96 10.34 -18.76
CA GLU A 162 -21.61 10.71 -17.38
C GLU A 162 -20.09 10.68 -17.13
N LEU A 163 -19.39 9.74 -17.81
CA LEU A 163 -17.93 9.62 -17.75
C LEU A 163 -17.19 10.53 -18.74
N GLY A 164 -17.89 11.37 -19.51
CA GLY A 164 -17.27 12.16 -20.58
C GLY A 164 -16.66 11.30 -21.70
N ALA A 165 -16.94 9.99 -21.69
CA ALA A 165 -16.42 9.05 -22.68
C ALA A 165 -17.19 9.19 -24.00
N THR A 166 -16.62 9.89 -24.97
CA THR A 166 -17.06 9.80 -26.35
C THR A 166 -16.87 8.36 -26.84
N THR A 167 -17.92 7.79 -27.42
CA THR A 167 -18.05 6.39 -27.82
C THR A 167 -17.02 5.86 -28.82
N SER A 168 -16.00 6.62 -29.17
CA SER A 168 -15.06 6.31 -30.24
C SER A 168 -13.58 6.55 -29.96
N ASN A 169 -13.16 6.98 -28.77
CA ASN A 169 -11.75 7.30 -28.57
C ASN A 169 -11.06 6.47 -27.48
N SER A 170 -10.04 5.77 -27.93
CA SER A 170 -9.05 4.99 -27.23
C SER A 170 -8.24 5.72 -26.13
N ASN A 171 -8.55 6.98 -25.81
CA ASN A 171 -7.72 7.81 -24.96
C ASN A 171 -8.16 7.85 -23.48
N ASN A 172 -9.39 7.47 -23.14
CA ASN A 172 -9.97 7.64 -21.80
C ASN A 172 -9.92 6.37 -20.93
N GLY A 173 -9.18 5.36 -21.30
CA GLY A 173 -9.16 4.09 -20.58
C GLY A 173 -10.37 3.20 -20.88
N LEU A 174 -10.23 1.93 -20.51
CA LEU A 174 -11.28 0.92 -20.68
C LEU A 174 -12.06 0.80 -19.36
N VAL A 175 -13.38 1.00 -19.40
CA VAL A 175 -14.27 0.68 -18.29
C VAL A 175 -14.38 -0.85 -18.19
N THR A 176 -13.89 -1.40 -17.07
CA THR A 176 -13.92 -2.84 -16.80
C THR A 176 -15.22 -3.26 -16.14
N SER A 177 -15.70 -2.47 -15.19
CA SER A 177 -16.97 -2.72 -14.50
C SER A 177 -17.50 -1.45 -13.84
N PHE A 178 -18.77 -1.43 -13.50
CA PHE A 178 -19.37 -0.39 -12.68
C PHE A 178 -20.54 -0.93 -11.87
N PHE A 179 -20.79 -0.28 -10.74
CA PHE A 179 -21.91 -0.56 -9.86
C PHE A 179 -23.04 0.45 -10.12
N ASP A 180 -24.25 -0.04 -10.31
CA ASP A 180 -25.45 0.77 -10.48
C ASP A 180 -26.49 0.41 -9.41
N SER A 181 -26.99 1.45 -8.73
CA SER A 181 -28.00 1.27 -7.69
C SER A 181 -29.31 0.69 -8.26
N PRO A 182 -30.03 -0.18 -7.57
CA PRO A 182 -29.84 -0.60 -6.17
C PRO A 182 -29.03 -1.89 -5.96
N GLY A 183 -28.30 -2.41 -6.91
CA GLY A 183 -27.50 -3.62 -6.67
C GLY A 183 -27.17 -4.39 -7.94
N ILE A 184 -26.92 -3.69 -9.04
CA ILE A 184 -26.50 -4.28 -10.30
C ILE A 184 -25.03 -3.98 -10.55
N ILE A 185 -24.25 -5.04 -10.74
CA ILE A 185 -22.85 -4.96 -11.17
C ILE A 185 -22.82 -5.18 -12.68
N TYR A 186 -22.36 -4.19 -13.42
CA TYR A 186 -22.11 -4.30 -14.84
C TYR A 186 -20.64 -4.65 -15.08
N ILE A 187 -20.39 -5.72 -15.82
CA ILE A 187 -19.04 -6.23 -16.08
C ILE A 187 -18.81 -6.28 -17.59
N ASN A 188 -17.67 -5.73 -18.02
CA ASN A 188 -17.25 -5.81 -19.41
C ASN A 188 -16.91 -7.25 -19.77
N GLN A 189 -17.44 -7.75 -20.90
CA GLN A 189 -17.23 -9.12 -21.36
C GLN A 189 -15.75 -9.46 -21.62
N ILE A 190 -14.90 -8.46 -21.86
CA ILE A 190 -13.45 -8.66 -22.00
C ILE A 190 -12.83 -9.31 -20.76
N LEU A 191 -13.38 -9.07 -19.56
CA LEU A 191 -12.89 -9.63 -18.32
C LEU A 191 -13.00 -11.16 -18.23
N LYS A 192 -13.77 -11.80 -19.11
CA LYS A 192 -13.80 -13.27 -19.21
C LYS A 192 -12.42 -13.86 -19.53
N SER A 193 -11.58 -13.09 -20.25
CA SER A 193 -10.18 -13.48 -20.58
C SER A 193 -9.17 -12.98 -19.57
N PHE A 194 -9.58 -12.18 -18.56
CA PHE A 194 -8.72 -11.58 -17.56
C PHE A 194 -9.20 -11.93 -16.14
N THR A 195 -9.10 -13.20 -15.80
CA THR A 195 -9.67 -13.77 -14.56
C THR A 195 -9.23 -13.04 -13.29
N ASN A 196 -7.94 -12.69 -13.17
CA ASN A 196 -7.43 -11.98 -11.98
C ASN A 196 -8.04 -10.58 -11.84
N ARG A 197 -8.28 -9.91 -12.96
CA ARG A 197 -8.94 -8.61 -12.97
C ARG A 197 -10.44 -8.75 -12.64
N LEU A 198 -11.09 -9.74 -13.22
CA LEU A 198 -12.51 -10.04 -12.92
C LEU A 198 -12.70 -10.29 -11.42
N LYS A 199 -11.84 -11.10 -10.80
CA LYS A 199 -11.87 -11.36 -9.35
C LYS A 199 -11.73 -10.07 -8.54
N TYR A 200 -10.79 -9.21 -8.93
CA TYR A 200 -10.58 -7.94 -8.25
C TYR A 200 -11.78 -7.01 -8.37
N ASP A 201 -12.34 -6.84 -9.58
CA ASP A 201 -13.49 -5.99 -9.82
C ASP A 201 -14.72 -6.47 -9.02
N LEU A 202 -14.98 -7.79 -9.01
CA LEU A 202 -16.04 -8.39 -8.20
C LEU A 202 -15.84 -8.10 -6.72
N ALA A 203 -14.62 -8.30 -6.22
CA ALA A 203 -14.29 -8.07 -4.82
C ALA A 203 -14.46 -6.60 -4.40
N VAL A 204 -14.12 -5.63 -5.29
CA VAL A 204 -14.35 -4.19 -5.05
C VAL A 204 -15.84 -3.90 -4.95
N HIS A 205 -16.67 -4.43 -5.86
CA HIS A 205 -18.12 -4.19 -5.84
C HIS A 205 -18.81 -4.89 -4.65
N ILE A 206 -18.32 -6.06 -4.23
CA ILE A 206 -18.75 -6.69 -2.99
C ILE A 206 -18.44 -5.78 -1.80
N GLY A 207 -17.20 -5.25 -1.74
CA GLY A 207 -16.78 -4.31 -0.70
C GLY A 207 -17.66 -3.06 -0.67
N HIS A 208 -17.91 -2.46 -1.82
CA HIS A 208 -18.81 -1.31 -1.92
C HIS A 208 -20.23 -1.62 -1.40
N SER A 209 -20.77 -2.78 -1.71
CA SER A 209 -22.09 -3.20 -1.21
C SER A 209 -22.10 -3.45 0.30
N VAL A 210 -21.05 -4.08 0.81
CA VAL A 210 -20.95 -4.47 2.23
C VAL A 210 -20.70 -3.27 3.13
N LEU A 211 -19.78 -2.38 2.73
CA LEU A 211 -19.33 -1.27 3.55
C LEU A 211 -20.27 -0.05 3.49
N HIS A 212 -20.87 0.22 2.33
CA HIS A 212 -21.58 1.47 2.07
C HIS A 212 -23.09 1.31 1.94
N ASN A 213 -23.65 0.16 2.29
CA ASN A 213 -25.11 -0.08 2.31
C ASN A 213 -25.83 0.26 1.01
N ARG A 214 -25.17 0.17 -0.13
CA ARG A 214 -25.75 0.50 -1.44
C ARG A 214 -26.27 1.94 -1.48
N ASP A 215 -25.54 2.87 -0.93
CA ASP A 215 -25.89 4.29 -0.73
C ASP A 215 -26.25 5.09 -1.99
N GLY A 216 -26.39 4.42 -3.13
CA GLY A 216 -26.76 5.01 -4.40
C GLY A 216 -25.61 5.65 -5.16
N LEU A 217 -24.40 5.66 -4.63
CA LEU A 217 -23.23 6.15 -5.36
C LEU A 217 -22.78 5.11 -6.39
N LYS A 218 -22.42 5.61 -7.56
CA LYS A 218 -21.85 4.81 -8.63
C LYS A 218 -20.35 4.63 -8.38
N SER A 219 -19.89 3.40 -8.47
CA SER A 219 -18.44 3.08 -8.47
C SER A 219 -18.08 2.55 -9.86
N VAL A 220 -17.07 3.16 -10.48
CA VAL A 220 -16.62 2.80 -11.83
C VAL A 220 -15.15 2.42 -11.79
N LEU A 221 -14.85 1.22 -12.29
CA LEU A 221 -13.48 0.72 -12.38
C LEU A 221 -12.94 0.88 -13.80
N LEU A 222 -11.76 1.48 -13.90
CA LEU A 222 -11.07 1.78 -15.15
C LEU A 222 -9.71 1.07 -15.19
N THR A 223 -9.27 0.74 -16.40
CA THR A 223 -7.91 0.24 -16.68
C THR A 223 -7.41 0.80 -18.00
N GLY A 224 -6.07 0.71 -18.23
CA GLY A 224 -5.49 1.09 -19.52
C GLY A 224 -5.61 2.57 -19.82
N LEU A 225 -5.60 3.43 -18.80
CA LEU A 225 -5.46 4.88 -19.01
C LEU A 225 -4.15 5.12 -19.74
N ASN A 226 -4.23 5.85 -20.86
CA ASN A 226 -3.02 6.25 -21.59
C ASN A 226 -2.14 7.05 -20.61
N PRO A 227 -0.87 6.65 -20.38
CA PRO A 227 -0.01 7.36 -19.43
C PRO A 227 0.21 8.82 -19.81
N ASN A 228 0.09 9.15 -21.10
CA ASN A 228 0.17 10.53 -21.60
C ASN A 228 -1.16 11.30 -21.52
N ASN A 229 -2.27 10.61 -21.29
CA ASN A 229 -3.48 11.26 -20.85
C ASN A 229 -3.36 11.35 -19.33
N THR A 230 -2.81 12.43 -18.84
CA THR A 230 -3.40 13.02 -17.67
C THR A 230 -4.90 12.84 -17.87
N LEU A 231 -5.65 12.32 -16.89
CA LEU A 231 -7.01 12.77 -16.77
C LEU A 231 -6.83 14.27 -16.92
N SER A 232 -6.93 14.73 -18.17
CA SER A 232 -6.91 16.13 -18.45
C SER A 232 -7.95 16.65 -17.52
N ASP A 233 -7.57 17.52 -16.62
CA ASP A 233 -8.46 18.37 -15.86
C ASP A 233 -9.39 19.15 -16.81
N ASP A 234 -9.39 18.78 -18.06
CA ASP A 234 -10.23 19.16 -19.18
C ASP A 234 -11.48 18.29 -19.30
N ASP A 235 -12.01 17.87 -18.17
CA ASP A 235 -13.44 17.67 -18.05
C ASP A 235 -14.06 19.06 -18.09
N SER A 236 -14.43 19.45 -19.29
CA SER A 236 -15.13 20.65 -19.70
C SER A 236 -16.47 20.91 -18.98
N HIS A 237 -16.66 20.42 -17.76
CA HIS A 237 -17.83 20.68 -16.92
C HIS A 237 -17.54 20.95 -15.45
N SER A 238 -16.30 20.95 -14.98
CA SER A 238 -15.97 21.65 -13.77
C SER A 238 -14.87 22.66 -14.08
N LYS A 239 -15.25 23.92 -14.24
CA LYS A 239 -14.34 25.07 -14.03
C LYS A 239 -13.46 24.67 -12.84
N GLN A 240 -12.15 24.68 -13.03
CA GLN A 240 -11.15 24.51 -11.97
C GLN A 240 -11.64 25.23 -10.71
N SER A 241 -12.41 24.55 -9.90
CA SER A 241 -12.74 25.01 -8.59
C SER A 241 -11.53 24.64 -7.74
N SER A 242 -10.77 25.63 -7.36
CA SER A 242 -9.78 25.55 -6.28
C SER A 242 -10.43 25.21 -4.93
N THR A 243 -11.75 25.01 -4.91
CA THR A 243 -12.52 24.63 -3.73
C THR A 243 -12.60 23.11 -3.62
N LEU A 244 -12.12 22.62 -2.49
CA LEU A 244 -12.24 21.23 -2.10
C LEU A 244 -13.72 20.87 -2.01
N ASN A 245 -14.19 19.93 -2.85
CA ASN A 245 -15.54 19.42 -2.76
C ASN A 245 -15.57 18.23 -1.79
N ALA A 246 -16.43 18.29 -0.77
CA ALA A 246 -16.60 17.20 0.19
C ALA A 246 -16.98 15.88 -0.51
N GLN A 247 -17.66 15.94 -1.66
CA GLN A 247 -18.00 14.75 -2.46
C GLN A 247 -16.75 14.06 -3.04
N ASP A 248 -15.72 14.82 -3.46
CA ASP A 248 -14.49 14.23 -4.00
C ASP A 248 -13.76 13.43 -2.91
N ILE A 249 -13.74 13.93 -1.68
CA ILE A 249 -13.16 13.22 -0.52
C ILE A 249 -13.96 11.97 -0.23
N LEU A 250 -15.28 12.05 -0.22
CA LEU A 250 -16.15 10.91 0.06
C LEU A 250 -15.99 9.81 -1.00
N HIS A 251 -15.94 10.16 -2.28
CA HIS A 251 -15.71 9.20 -3.37
C HIS A 251 -14.34 8.54 -3.25
N ALA A 252 -13.29 9.33 -3.06
CA ALA A 252 -11.95 8.80 -2.92
C ALA A 252 -11.80 7.89 -1.68
N TRP A 253 -12.48 8.25 -0.58
CA TRP A 253 -12.51 7.43 0.63
C TRP A 253 -13.19 6.07 0.38
N ARG A 254 -14.34 6.06 -0.27
CA ARG A 254 -15.06 4.81 -0.60
C ARG A 254 -14.29 3.93 -1.56
N ASP A 255 -13.65 4.52 -2.55
CA ASP A 255 -12.75 3.79 -3.47
C ASP A 255 -11.59 3.14 -2.71
N PHE A 256 -11.03 3.84 -1.72
CA PHE A 256 -10.01 3.29 -0.85
C PHE A 256 -10.53 2.11 -0.02
N GLU A 257 -11.65 2.29 0.71
CA GLU A 257 -12.23 1.24 1.55
C GLU A 257 -12.56 -0.01 0.73
N SER A 258 -13.23 0.17 -0.41
CA SER A 258 -13.60 -0.93 -1.30
C SER A 258 -12.39 -1.64 -1.91
N SER A 259 -11.34 -0.88 -2.26
CA SER A 259 -10.08 -1.42 -2.77
C SER A 259 -9.30 -2.18 -1.70
N PHE A 260 -9.26 -1.66 -0.47
CA PHE A 260 -8.64 -2.35 0.67
C PHE A 260 -9.39 -3.63 1.02
N PHE A 261 -10.72 -3.56 1.11
CA PHE A 261 -11.60 -4.71 1.32
C PHE A 261 -11.37 -5.79 0.26
N ALA A 262 -11.30 -5.42 -1.02
CA ALA A 262 -11.05 -6.36 -2.11
C ALA A 262 -9.70 -7.09 -1.93
N GLY A 263 -8.65 -6.36 -1.55
CA GLY A 263 -7.37 -6.95 -1.20
C GLY A 263 -7.47 -7.92 -0.02
N ALA A 264 -8.23 -7.56 1.03
CA ALA A 264 -8.43 -8.37 2.22
C ALA A 264 -9.30 -9.60 1.95
N LEU A 265 -10.32 -9.47 1.09
CA LEU A 265 -11.18 -10.59 0.68
C LEU A 265 -10.41 -11.64 -0.13
N LEU A 266 -9.62 -11.19 -1.13
CA LEU A 266 -8.86 -12.09 -2.01
C LEU A 266 -7.60 -12.67 -1.33
N CYS A 267 -7.00 -11.93 -0.42
CA CYS A 267 -5.79 -12.29 0.32
C CYS A 267 -5.99 -12.04 1.83
N PRO A 268 -6.77 -12.88 2.53
CA PRO A 268 -7.06 -12.72 3.95
C PRO A 268 -5.78 -12.66 4.78
N LYS A 269 -5.77 -11.82 5.82
CA LYS A 269 -4.56 -11.43 6.55
C LYS A 269 -3.72 -12.61 7.02
N VAL A 270 -4.33 -13.55 7.73
CA VAL A 270 -3.58 -14.67 8.34
C VAL A 270 -3.15 -15.70 7.29
N PRO A 271 -4.03 -16.25 6.44
CA PRO A 271 -3.63 -17.19 5.40
C PRO A 271 -2.59 -16.64 4.43
N PHE A 272 -2.76 -15.38 4.00
CA PHE A 272 -1.83 -14.78 3.06
C PHE A 272 -0.45 -14.51 3.70
N ARG A 273 -0.41 -14.01 4.94
CA ARG A 273 0.86 -13.85 5.66
C ARG A 273 1.59 -15.18 5.84
N GLN A 274 0.87 -16.25 6.23
CA GLN A 274 1.47 -17.59 6.36
C GLN A 274 2.04 -18.10 5.03
N LEU A 275 1.38 -17.78 3.91
CA LEU A 275 1.88 -18.10 2.58
C LEU A 275 3.16 -17.28 2.25
N LEU A 276 3.15 -15.99 2.54
CA LEU A 276 4.31 -15.10 2.36
C LEU A 276 5.50 -15.55 3.21
N ASP A 277 5.25 -15.87 4.49
CA ASP A 277 6.31 -16.34 5.41
C ASP A 277 6.93 -17.66 4.94
N ARG A 278 6.16 -18.57 4.32
CA ARG A 278 6.67 -19.82 3.73
C ARG A 278 7.53 -19.60 2.47
N HIS A 279 7.21 -18.57 1.70
CA HIS A 279 7.87 -18.27 0.42
C HIS A 279 8.83 -17.07 0.50
N GLY A 280 9.15 -16.58 1.70
CA GLY A 280 10.08 -15.47 1.89
C GLY A 280 9.67 -14.19 1.14
N TYR A 281 8.36 -13.90 1.07
CA TYR A 281 7.79 -12.71 0.42
C TYR A 281 8.08 -12.60 -1.09
N GLU A 282 8.24 -13.71 -1.78
CA GLU A 282 8.43 -13.70 -3.25
C GLU A 282 7.19 -13.17 -3.97
N ILE A 283 7.41 -12.32 -4.99
CA ILE A 283 6.31 -11.73 -5.79
C ILE A 283 5.48 -12.83 -6.47
N LYS A 284 6.10 -13.92 -6.94
CA LYS A 284 5.43 -15.05 -7.59
C LYS A 284 4.33 -15.71 -6.73
N THR A 285 4.31 -15.44 -5.43
CA THR A 285 3.24 -15.89 -4.52
C THR A 285 1.84 -15.47 -5.01
N HIS A 286 1.74 -14.38 -5.77
CA HIS A 286 0.49 -13.94 -6.38
C HIS A 286 -0.16 -14.97 -7.31
N GLU A 287 0.64 -15.80 -7.99
CA GLU A 287 0.16 -16.85 -8.90
C GLU A 287 -0.58 -17.95 -8.15
N GLN A 288 -0.09 -18.33 -6.96
CA GLN A 288 -0.72 -19.35 -6.11
C GLN A 288 -2.09 -18.92 -5.57
N VAL A 289 -2.27 -17.62 -5.34
CA VAL A 289 -3.54 -17.05 -4.89
C VAL A 289 -4.46 -16.72 -6.08
N GLY A 290 -3.89 -16.61 -7.28
CA GLY A 290 -4.62 -16.23 -8.50
C GLY A 290 -5.10 -14.78 -8.42
N VAL A 291 -4.22 -13.87 -8.04
CA VAL A 291 -4.42 -12.40 -8.08
C VAL A 291 -3.33 -11.76 -8.92
N SER A 292 -3.48 -10.47 -9.25
CA SER A 292 -2.40 -9.74 -9.91
C SER A 292 -1.24 -9.47 -8.97
N ALA A 293 -0.03 -9.33 -9.51
CA ALA A 293 1.16 -8.94 -8.74
C ALA A 293 0.93 -7.63 -7.96
N SER A 294 0.24 -6.64 -8.57
CA SER A 294 -0.11 -5.38 -7.92
C SER A 294 -0.95 -5.58 -6.66
N VAL A 295 -1.95 -6.46 -6.69
CA VAL A 295 -2.79 -6.78 -5.52
C VAL A 295 -1.95 -7.44 -4.44
N ALA A 296 -1.15 -8.45 -4.78
CA ALA A 296 -0.32 -9.17 -3.83
C ALA A 296 0.74 -8.26 -3.18
N MET A 297 1.47 -7.47 -3.97
CA MET A 297 2.52 -6.58 -3.47
C MET A 297 1.96 -5.48 -2.55
N ARG A 298 0.81 -4.88 -2.91
CA ARG A 298 0.13 -3.94 -2.00
C ARG A 298 -0.33 -4.64 -0.72
N ARG A 299 -0.83 -5.86 -0.86
CA ARG A 299 -1.31 -6.62 0.30
C ARG A 299 -0.17 -7.04 1.25
N MET A 300 1.06 -7.30 0.74
CA MET A 300 2.25 -7.53 1.56
C MET A 300 2.46 -6.41 2.58
N THR A 301 2.28 -5.14 2.18
CA THR A 301 2.47 -3.98 3.06
C THR A 301 1.49 -3.90 4.23
N ALA A 302 0.32 -4.53 4.09
CA ALA A 302 -0.75 -4.50 5.10
C ALA A 302 -0.70 -5.73 6.05
N VAL A 303 -0.23 -6.89 5.56
CA VAL A 303 -0.29 -8.14 6.34
C VAL A 303 1.01 -8.52 7.02
N SER A 304 2.14 -7.97 6.57
CA SER A 304 3.46 -8.26 7.14
C SER A 304 3.51 -7.95 8.63
N SER A 305 4.30 -8.74 9.37
CA SER A 305 4.66 -8.43 10.75
C SER A 305 5.65 -7.27 10.85
N TYR A 306 6.49 -7.10 9.84
CA TYR A 306 7.35 -5.92 9.70
C TYR A 306 6.55 -4.77 9.11
N ARG A 307 6.64 -3.56 9.68
CA ARG A 307 5.72 -2.47 9.32
C ARG A 307 6.31 -1.42 8.40
N HIS A 308 7.61 -1.38 8.22
CA HIS A 308 8.31 -0.31 7.51
C HIS A 308 8.36 -0.55 5.99
N TRP A 309 7.20 -0.58 5.35
CA TRP A 309 7.02 -0.88 3.93
C TRP A 309 6.76 0.35 3.09
N HIS A 310 7.11 0.26 1.80
CA HIS A 310 6.61 1.13 0.75
C HIS A 310 6.15 0.32 -0.47
N TYR A 311 5.34 0.95 -1.32
CA TYR A 311 4.88 0.39 -2.58
C TYR A 311 4.73 1.49 -3.61
N PHE A 312 5.18 1.24 -4.85
CA PHE A 312 5.04 2.12 -6.01
C PHE A 312 4.51 1.34 -7.21
N ASP A 313 3.68 2.00 -8.00
CA ASP A 313 3.23 1.59 -9.33
C ASP A 313 3.55 2.72 -10.30
N ALA A 314 4.53 2.51 -11.20
CA ALA A 314 5.11 3.54 -12.04
C ALA A 314 5.00 3.21 -13.53
N TYR A 315 4.59 4.20 -14.29
CA TYR A 315 4.49 4.19 -15.75
C TYR A 315 5.51 5.13 -16.38
N ALA A 316 5.85 4.88 -17.65
CA ALA A 316 6.68 5.80 -18.41
C ALA A 316 5.98 7.16 -18.58
N PRO A 317 6.72 8.29 -18.63
CA PRO A 317 8.18 8.44 -18.47
C PRO A 317 8.65 8.41 -17.02
N GLY A 318 7.79 8.60 -16.05
CA GLY A 318 8.07 8.67 -14.63
C GLY A 318 6.82 8.95 -13.79
N LYS A 319 5.66 8.51 -14.28
CA LYS A 319 4.36 8.73 -13.65
C LYS A 319 4.10 7.70 -12.56
N LEU A 320 3.88 8.15 -11.33
CA LEU A 320 3.47 7.31 -10.22
C LEU A 320 1.94 7.23 -10.15
N LYS A 321 1.37 6.06 -10.47
CA LYS A 321 -0.07 5.81 -10.41
C LYS A 321 -0.54 5.49 -8.99
N ALA A 322 0.24 4.72 -8.25
CA ALA A 322 -0.06 4.38 -6.86
C ALA A 322 1.22 4.50 -6.01
N VAL A 323 1.05 5.02 -4.81
CA VAL A 323 2.13 5.26 -3.85
C VAL A 323 1.65 4.93 -2.44
N TYR A 324 2.47 4.18 -1.70
CA TYR A 324 2.36 3.99 -0.26
C TYR A 324 3.75 4.08 0.36
N ARG A 325 3.92 4.83 1.46
CA ARG A 325 5.20 5.11 2.10
C ARG A 325 5.15 4.96 3.62
N GLY A 326 4.66 3.84 4.11
CA GLY A 326 4.59 3.59 5.56
C GLY A 326 5.95 3.60 6.27
N ASN A 327 7.04 3.59 5.52
CA ASN A 327 8.42 3.73 6.00
C ASN A 327 9.01 5.14 5.79
N GLY A 328 8.23 6.10 5.33
CA GLY A 328 8.69 7.48 5.14
C GLY A 328 9.67 7.71 3.99
N ILE A 329 9.84 6.75 3.07
CA ILE A 329 10.76 6.92 1.93
C ILE A 329 10.43 8.21 1.15
N PRO A 330 11.40 9.09 0.88
CA PRO A 330 11.16 10.30 0.13
C PRO A 330 10.78 9.98 -1.32
N LEU A 331 9.82 10.75 -1.87
CA LEU A 331 9.47 10.66 -3.28
C LEU A 331 10.50 11.38 -4.14
N PRO A 332 10.61 11.00 -5.43
CA PRO A 332 11.35 11.78 -6.41
C PRO A 332 10.86 13.22 -6.43
N TRP A 333 11.79 14.16 -6.63
CA TRP A 333 11.43 15.56 -6.74
C TRP A 333 10.56 15.79 -7.97
N GLY A 334 9.47 16.56 -7.80
CA GLY A 334 8.50 16.85 -8.83
C GLY A 334 7.06 16.54 -8.39
N ASN A 335 6.14 16.58 -9.34
CA ASN A 335 4.74 16.24 -9.10
C ASN A 335 4.64 14.74 -8.75
N MET A 336 3.83 14.42 -7.75
CA MET A 336 3.57 13.01 -7.36
C MET A 336 3.07 12.12 -8.48
N ARG A 337 2.42 12.70 -9.48
CA ARG A 337 1.89 11.95 -10.62
C ARG A 337 2.89 11.74 -11.73
N GLU A 338 3.82 12.67 -11.86
CA GLU A 338 4.81 12.60 -12.93
C GLU A 338 6.12 13.23 -12.48
N VAL A 339 7.21 12.57 -12.81
CA VAL A 339 8.58 13.03 -12.61
C VAL A 339 9.22 13.11 -13.99
N GLU A 340 9.51 14.33 -14.45
CA GLU A 340 10.04 14.55 -15.80
C GLU A 340 11.39 13.88 -16.04
N ASP A 341 12.25 13.90 -15.02
CA ASP A 341 13.60 13.34 -15.09
C ASP A 341 13.93 12.54 -13.82
N PRO A 342 13.32 11.33 -13.64
CA PRO A 342 13.53 10.52 -12.44
C PRO A 342 14.96 9.98 -12.36
N CYS A 343 15.47 9.84 -11.12
CA CYS A 343 16.78 9.27 -10.88
C CYS A 343 16.87 7.81 -11.36
N GLN A 344 17.78 7.54 -12.29
CA GLN A 344 17.97 6.21 -12.88
C GLN A 344 18.66 5.21 -11.94
N HIS A 345 19.17 5.64 -10.78
CA HIS A 345 19.61 4.74 -9.72
C HIS A 345 18.42 4.09 -8.98
N TRP A 346 17.22 4.66 -9.09
CA TRP A 346 16.02 4.05 -8.54
C TRP A 346 15.51 2.93 -9.43
N ALA A 347 15.40 1.72 -8.90
CA ALA A 347 15.03 0.52 -9.67
C ALA A 347 13.73 0.70 -10.47
N VAL A 348 12.70 1.28 -9.85
CA VAL A 348 11.39 1.48 -10.48
C VAL A 348 11.47 2.31 -11.76
N PHE A 349 12.29 3.36 -11.79
CA PHE A 349 12.44 4.20 -12.99
C PHE A 349 13.45 3.63 -13.98
N ARG A 350 14.51 2.98 -13.50
CA ARG A 350 15.47 2.29 -14.37
C ARG A 350 14.79 1.20 -15.19
N MET A 351 13.92 0.39 -14.56
CA MET A 351 13.25 -0.72 -15.20
C MET A 351 12.15 -0.29 -16.18
N ILE A 352 11.63 0.94 -16.08
CA ILE A 352 10.75 1.52 -17.12
C ILE A 352 11.52 1.64 -18.44
N ASN A 353 12.76 2.16 -18.38
CA ASN A 353 13.57 2.42 -19.56
C ASN A 353 14.34 1.18 -20.06
N ALA A 354 14.68 0.29 -19.15
CA ALA A 354 15.38 -0.96 -19.44
C ALA A 354 14.68 -2.14 -18.73
N PRO A 355 13.61 -2.69 -19.32
CA PRO A 355 12.88 -3.80 -18.75
C PRO A 355 13.78 -5.02 -18.52
N VAL A 356 13.65 -5.64 -17.36
CA VAL A 356 14.39 -6.84 -16.98
C VAL A 356 13.41 -8.02 -16.94
N ALA A 357 13.86 -9.18 -17.38
CA ALA A 357 13.07 -10.41 -17.24
C ALA A 357 12.98 -10.81 -15.76
N GLY A 358 11.76 -11.02 -15.26
CA GLY A 358 11.51 -11.36 -13.87
C GLY A 358 11.51 -10.15 -12.95
N SER A 359 12.07 -10.32 -11.75
CA SER A 359 12.16 -9.27 -10.74
C SER A 359 13.59 -8.87 -10.43
N SER A 360 13.78 -7.68 -9.90
CA SER A 360 15.08 -7.11 -9.53
C SER A 360 15.06 -6.60 -8.09
N ALA A 361 15.93 -7.17 -7.27
CA ALA A 361 16.17 -6.70 -5.91
C ALA A 361 17.28 -5.64 -5.90
N GLN A 362 17.18 -4.62 -5.05
CA GLN A 362 18.16 -3.56 -4.96
C GLN A 362 18.24 -3.00 -3.54
N ILE A 363 19.47 -2.83 -3.03
CA ILE A 363 19.76 -1.99 -1.86
C ILE A 363 19.90 -0.55 -2.36
N SER A 364 19.17 0.34 -1.71
CA SER A 364 19.10 1.77 -2.05
C SER A 364 19.38 2.61 -0.83
N ILE A 365 20.23 3.62 -0.96
CA ILE A 365 20.51 4.60 0.07
C ILE A 365 19.85 5.92 -0.35
N LEU A 366 19.02 6.48 0.55
CA LEU A 366 18.39 7.77 0.38
C LEU A 366 18.54 8.59 1.66
N ASN A 367 18.73 9.90 1.50
CA ASN A 367 18.63 10.80 2.65
C ASN A 367 17.15 11.09 2.96
N VAL A 368 16.82 10.98 4.26
CA VAL A 368 15.55 11.46 4.84
C VAL A 368 15.92 12.65 5.74
N GLY A 369 15.65 13.86 5.27
CA GLY A 369 16.31 15.04 5.82
C GLY A 369 17.83 14.94 5.56
N ASP A 370 18.60 15.08 6.62
CA ASP A 370 20.08 14.98 6.57
C ASP A 370 20.61 13.58 6.86
N GLU A 371 19.75 12.63 7.23
CA GLU A 371 20.15 11.28 7.62
C GLU A 371 20.01 10.28 6.46
N PRO A 372 21.07 9.52 6.11
CA PRO A 372 20.95 8.45 5.14
C PRO A 372 20.23 7.25 5.74
N ARG A 373 19.36 6.62 4.93
CA ARG A 373 18.66 5.39 5.28
C ARG A 373 18.85 4.33 4.21
N ILE A 374 18.74 3.07 4.63
CA ILE A 374 18.94 1.89 3.80
C ILE A 374 17.58 1.28 3.50
N TYR A 375 17.23 1.26 2.23
CA TYR A 375 16.02 0.58 1.75
C TYR A 375 16.40 -0.63 0.90
N CYS A 376 15.64 -1.70 1.01
CA CYS A 376 15.69 -2.77 0.05
C CYS A 376 14.36 -2.86 -0.69
N CYS A 377 14.42 -2.95 -2.02
CA CYS A 377 13.24 -2.97 -2.88
C CYS A 377 13.30 -4.16 -3.82
N GLU A 378 12.14 -4.75 -4.08
CA GLU A 378 11.90 -5.71 -5.14
C GLU A 378 11.00 -5.07 -6.20
N SER A 379 11.45 -5.04 -7.45
CA SER A 379 10.73 -4.43 -8.56
C SER A 379 10.49 -5.44 -9.68
N THR A 380 9.35 -5.35 -10.36
CA THR A 380 9.02 -6.23 -11.49
C THR A 380 8.28 -5.46 -12.59
N ASN A 381 8.60 -5.79 -13.86
CA ASN A 381 7.86 -5.29 -14.99
C ASN A 381 6.57 -6.08 -15.18
N VAL A 382 5.47 -5.39 -15.38
CA VAL A 382 4.16 -5.97 -15.66
C VAL A 382 3.46 -5.20 -16.77
N LYS A 383 2.41 -5.80 -17.34
CA LYS A 383 1.56 -5.16 -18.34
C LYS A 383 0.15 -5.00 -17.80
N ASP A 384 -0.46 -3.87 -18.09
CA ASP A 384 -1.88 -3.67 -17.81
C ASP A 384 -2.76 -4.27 -18.93
N MET A 385 -4.09 -4.17 -18.79
CA MET A 385 -5.02 -4.72 -19.79
C MET A 385 -5.00 -4.00 -21.15
N ALA A 386 -4.39 -2.83 -21.25
CA ALA A 386 -4.17 -2.11 -22.49
C ALA A 386 -2.77 -2.34 -23.08
N ASP A 387 -2.06 -3.34 -22.55
CA ASP A 387 -0.69 -3.72 -22.93
C ASP A 387 0.36 -2.64 -22.61
N ASN A 388 0.04 -1.66 -21.74
CA ASN A 388 1.02 -0.69 -21.28
C ASN A 388 1.98 -1.35 -20.31
N ASN A 389 3.28 -1.16 -20.55
CA ASN A 389 4.31 -1.59 -19.60
C ASN A 389 4.34 -0.65 -18.40
N HIS A 390 4.41 -1.23 -17.22
CA HIS A 390 4.64 -0.49 -15.99
C HIS A 390 5.47 -1.31 -15.00
N VAL A 391 6.00 -0.65 -13.98
CA VAL A 391 6.86 -1.28 -12.99
C VAL A 391 6.21 -1.18 -11.63
N LEU A 392 6.04 -2.34 -11.01
CA LEU A 392 5.64 -2.45 -9.60
C LEU A 392 6.90 -2.56 -8.74
N CYS A 393 6.92 -1.83 -7.64
CA CYS A 393 7.99 -1.87 -6.66
C CYS A 393 7.40 -1.99 -5.26
N THR A 394 7.89 -2.93 -4.49
CA THR A 394 7.66 -2.98 -3.03
C THR A 394 9.00 -3.03 -2.32
N GLY A 395 9.07 -2.46 -1.14
CA GLY A 395 10.32 -2.45 -0.40
C GLY A 395 10.15 -2.11 1.07
N ILE A 396 11.22 -2.23 1.80
CA ILE A 396 11.30 -2.03 3.25
C ILE A 396 12.46 -1.10 3.61
N ASP A 397 12.30 -0.39 4.71
CA ASP A 397 13.38 0.29 5.42
C ASP A 397 14.11 -0.71 6.32
N LEU A 398 15.41 -0.86 6.16
CA LEU A 398 16.20 -1.81 6.93
C LEU A 398 16.72 -1.23 8.25
N ASN A 399 16.79 0.09 8.41
CA ASN A 399 17.34 0.74 9.60
C ASN A 399 16.69 0.24 10.91
N PRO A 400 15.35 0.22 11.05
CA PRO A 400 14.72 -0.25 12.28
C PRO A 400 15.05 -1.71 12.62
N ALA A 401 15.25 -2.56 11.61
CA ALA A 401 15.60 -3.96 11.83
C ALA A 401 17.07 -4.14 12.18
N ILE A 402 17.97 -3.31 11.64
CA ILE A 402 19.40 -3.28 12.01
C ILE A 402 19.55 -2.86 13.48
N ASP A 403 18.90 -1.74 13.86
CA ASP A 403 18.97 -1.19 15.21
C ASP A 403 18.38 -2.17 16.25
N ALA A 404 17.27 -2.84 15.91
CA ALA A 404 16.67 -3.86 16.77
C ALA A 404 17.57 -5.07 17.04
N GLN A 405 18.60 -5.28 16.21
CA GLN A 405 19.62 -6.32 16.40
C GLN A 405 20.89 -5.80 17.08
N GLY A 406 20.90 -4.56 17.54
CA GLY A 406 22.06 -3.92 18.18
C GLY A 406 23.11 -3.42 17.18
N GLY A 407 22.76 -3.32 15.89
CA GLY A 407 23.61 -2.66 14.88
C GLY A 407 23.48 -1.14 14.95
N ASP A 408 24.41 -0.43 14.34
CA ASP A 408 24.37 1.01 14.13
C ASP A 408 23.96 1.29 12.67
N SER A 409 22.65 1.42 12.46
CA SER A 409 22.11 1.63 11.12
C SER A 409 22.56 2.94 10.49
N ALA A 410 22.77 3.98 11.29
CA ALA A 410 23.20 5.29 10.80
C ALA A 410 24.66 5.24 10.28
N SER A 411 25.57 4.59 11.03
CA SER A 411 26.95 4.38 10.60
C SER A 411 27.02 3.55 9.31
N ILE A 412 26.26 2.44 9.25
CA ILE A 412 26.23 1.55 8.07
C ILE A 412 25.68 2.31 6.84
N ALA A 413 24.63 3.12 7.02
CA ALA A 413 24.04 3.91 5.93
C ALA A 413 25.01 4.97 5.41
N GLU A 414 25.75 5.65 6.29
CA GLU A 414 26.74 6.65 5.89
C GLU A 414 27.94 5.99 5.19
N ASP A 415 28.43 4.85 5.67
CA ASP A 415 29.51 4.10 5.01
C ASP A 415 29.13 3.67 3.59
N LEU A 416 27.91 3.13 3.40
CA LEU A 416 27.39 2.77 2.10
C LEU A 416 27.20 3.98 1.20
N LYS A 417 26.71 5.10 1.74
CA LYS A 417 26.57 6.35 1.01
C LYS A 417 27.92 6.85 0.50
N GLN A 418 28.94 6.87 1.36
CA GLN A 418 30.29 7.30 0.99
C GLN A 418 30.90 6.38 -0.07
N ALA A 419 30.70 5.05 0.06
CA ALA A 419 31.12 4.10 -0.96
C ALA A 419 30.44 4.36 -2.32
N CYS A 420 29.12 4.61 -2.31
CA CYS A 420 28.37 4.95 -3.52
C CYS A 420 28.80 6.28 -4.14
N VAL A 421 29.08 7.31 -3.33
CA VAL A 421 29.60 8.60 -3.83
C VAL A 421 30.93 8.40 -4.55
N LYS A 422 31.87 7.65 -3.95
CA LYS A 422 33.16 7.30 -4.56
C LYS A 422 33.00 6.47 -5.83
N GLY A 423 31.99 5.59 -5.87
CA GLY A 423 31.70 4.71 -7.01
C GLY A 423 30.84 5.34 -8.09
N GLY A 424 30.57 6.67 -8.06
CA GLY A 424 29.73 7.34 -9.09
C GLY A 424 28.24 7.07 -8.98
N GLY A 425 27.76 6.81 -7.76
CA GLY A 425 26.35 6.56 -7.42
C GLY A 425 26.01 5.10 -7.14
N SER A 426 26.94 4.16 -7.34
CA SER A 426 26.78 2.76 -6.95
C SER A 426 28.09 2.16 -6.44
N SER A 427 27.99 1.17 -5.57
CA SER A 427 29.15 0.47 -5.05
C SER A 427 28.80 -0.94 -4.59
N ALA A 428 29.71 -1.88 -4.74
CA ALA A 428 29.63 -3.18 -4.12
C ALA A 428 29.54 -3.02 -2.60
N ILE A 429 28.69 -3.82 -1.96
CA ILE A 429 28.50 -3.79 -0.51
C ILE A 429 29.70 -4.48 0.17
N PRO A 430 30.40 -3.82 1.11
CA PRO A 430 31.50 -4.44 1.86
C PRO A 430 31.06 -5.70 2.62
N ASN A 431 31.94 -6.71 2.70
CA ASN A 431 31.61 -8.00 3.33
C ASN A 431 31.15 -7.87 4.79
N SER A 432 31.72 -6.93 5.56
CA SER A 432 31.29 -6.65 6.94
C SER A 432 29.82 -6.21 7.01
N ILE A 433 29.40 -5.34 6.09
CA ILE A 433 28.03 -4.85 5.99
C ILE A 433 27.12 -5.94 5.42
N LYS A 434 27.57 -6.70 4.40
CA LYS A 434 26.80 -7.85 3.87
C LYS A 434 26.40 -8.82 4.98
N SER A 435 27.31 -9.16 5.87
CA SER A 435 27.05 -10.08 6.98
C SER A 435 25.94 -9.57 7.91
N GLN A 436 25.94 -8.28 8.22
CA GLN A 436 24.92 -7.65 9.07
C GLN A 436 23.57 -7.62 8.37
N LEU A 437 23.52 -7.17 7.11
CA LEU A 437 22.28 -7.13 6.32
C LEU A 437 21.71 -8.54 6.07
N SER A 438 22.56 -9.56 5.87
CA SER A 438 22.10 -10.94 5.73
C SER A 438 21.48 -11.48 7.03
N SER A 439 22.00 -11.08 8.20
CA SER A 439 21.36 -11.40 9.48
C SER A 439 19.95 -10.80 9.56
N VAL A 440 19.80 -9.53 9.18
CA VAL A 440 18.50 -8.85 9.10
C VAL A 440 17.55 -9.56 8.14
N ALA A 441 18.01 -9.92 6.93
CA ALA A 441 17.21 -10.60 5.92
C ALA A 441 16.62 -11.92 6.43
N ARG A 442 17.44 -12.72 7.14
CA ARG A 442 17.00 -14.00 7.72
C ARG A 442 15.96 -13.83 8.82
N ILE A 443 16.13 -12.80 9.68
CA ILE A 443 15.17 -12.53 10.76
C ILE A 443 13.85 -12.02 10.21
N LEU A 444 13.89 -11.17 9.20
CA LEU A 444 12.69 -10.68 8.51
C LEU A 444 12.04 -11.75 7.63
N ASN A 445 12.80 -12.80 7.25
CA ASN A 445 12.38 -13.86 6.34
C ASN A 445 11.91 -13.32 4.98
N ILE A 446 12.67 -12.37 4.42
CA ILE A 446 12.38 -11.72 3.14
C ILE A 446 13.51 -12.02 2.16
N ASN A 447 13.32 -13.01 1.28
CA ASN A 447 14.35 -13.58 0.42
C ASN A 447 14.98 -12.58 -0.56
N TRP A 448 14.19 -11.61 -1.06
CA TRP A 448 14.73 -10.63 -2.00
C TRP A 448 15.68 -9.62 -1.32
N VAL A 449 15.70 -9.52 0.00
CA VAL A 449 16.72 -8.72 0.70
C VAL A 449 18.09 -9.37 0.50
N GLU A 450 18.22 -10.70 0.62
CA GLU A 450 19.49 -11.40 0.36
C GLU A 450 19.95 -11.20 -1.08
N ARG A 451 19.02 -11.28 -2.07
CA ARG A 451 19.35 -11.00 -3.47
C ARG A 451 19.82 -9.56 -3.69
N GLY A 452 19.20 -8.59 -3.00
CA GLY A 452 19.59 -7.19 -3.07
C GLY A 452 21.00 -6.93 -2.51
N ILE A 453 21.39 -7.66 -1.46
CA ILE A 453 22.72 -7.58 -0.84
C ILE A 453 23.82 -8.06 -1.80
N GLU A 454 23.54 -9.00 -2.68
CA GLU A 454 24.51 -9.51 -3.64
C GLU A 454 24.69 -8.59 -4.88
N THR A 455 23.85 -7.57 -5.02
CA THR A 455 23.99 -6.55 -6.08
C THR A 455 24.67 -5.29 -5.53
N ASP A 456 25.09 -4.39 -6.42
CA ASP A 456 25.61 -3.10 -6.02
C ASP A 456 24.53 -2.26 -5.32
N ALA A 457 24.87 -1.71 -4.16
CA ALA A 457 24.06 -0.67 -3.53
C ALA A 457 24.05 0.60 -4.38
N ARG A 458 22.94 1.32 -4.37
CA ARG A 458 22.77 2.53 -5.17
C ARG A 458 22.35 3.72 -4.32
N LEU A 459 23.03 4.82 -4.51
CA LEU A 459 22.68 6.10 -3.92
C LEU A 459 21.63 6.79 -4.79
N ILE A 460 20.44 7.00 -4.22
CA ILE A 460 19.33 7.65 -4.89
C ILE A 460 19.24 9.10 -4.39
N CYS A 461 19.12 10.05 -5.29
CA CYS A 461 18.86 11.44 -4.97
C CYS A 461 17.47 11.87 -5.44
N ALA A 462 16.93 12.88 -4.78
CA ALA A 462 15.64 13.49 -5.13
C ALA A 462 15.69 14.37 -6.39
N ARG A 463 16.78 14.32 -7.16
CA ARG A 463 16.97 15.15 -8.36
C ARG A 463 16.82 16.67 -8.12
N GLY A 464 17.25 17.14 -6.95
CA GLY A 464 17.33 18.56 -6.65
C GLY A 464 18.32 19.30 -7.55
N ALA A 465 18.45 20.61 -7.34
CA ALA A 465 19.35 21.49 -8.13
C ALA A 465 20.82 21.05 -8.14
N VAL A 466 21.25 20.32 -7.13
CA VAL A 466 22.64 19.82 -6.99
C VAL A 466 22.91 18.54 -7.80
N CYS A 467 21.86 17.83 -8.27
CA CYS A 467 22.05 16.62 -9.06
C CYS A 467 22.64 16.96 -10.44
N PRO A 468 23.79 16.38 -10.84
CA PRO A 468 24.42 16.68 -12.14
C PRO A 468 23.61 16.19 -13.33
N ARG A 469 22.59 15.35 -13.15
CA ARG A 469 21.68 14.82 -14.20
C ARG A 469 22.40 14.19 -15.41
N LYS A 470 23.59 13.65 -15.18
CA LYS A 470 24.43 13.01 -16.20
C LYS A 470 24.61 11.53 -15.88
N PRO A 471 24.97 10.68 -16.88
CA PRO A 471 25.28 9.26 -16.62
C PRO A 471 26.33 9.07 -15.52
N SER A 472 27.24 10.01 -15.36
CA SER A 472 28.30 10.03 -14.33
C SER A 472 27.86 10.74 -13.05
N CYS A 473 26.65 10.49 -12.56
CA CYS A 473 26.14 10.95 -11.28
C CYS A 473 27.19 10.72 -10.20
N TYR A 474 27.52 11.74 -9.39
CA TYR A 474 28.54 11.70 -8.33
C TYR A 474 30.01 11.46 -8.76
N SER A 475 30.30 11.15 -10.03
CA SER A 475 31.67 10.88 -10.50
C SER A 475 32.58 12.12 -10.56
N LYS A 476 32.06 13.32 -10.29
CA LYS A 476 32.79 14.58 -10.35
C LYS A 476 32.81 15.41 -9.06
N CYS A 477 32.43 14.83 -7.93
CA CYS A 477 32.60 15.50 -6.63
C CYS A 477 33.96 15.22 -5.98
N SER A 478 34.96 14.84 -6.78
CA SER A 478 36.35 14.72 -6.34
C SER A 478 37.18 15.73 -7.14
N GLY A 479 37.09 16.98 -6.71
CA GLY A 479 37.94 18.07 -7.19
C GLY A 479 37.83 19.23 -6.24
#